data_ffc2f2753b64073feb568ac5ae084c53
#
_entry.id   ffc2f2753b64073feb568ac5ae084c53
#
_cell.length_a   1.000
_cell.length_b   1.000
_cell.length_c   1.000
_cell.angle_alpha   90.00
_cell.angle_beta   90.00
_cell.angle_gamma   90.00
#
_symmetry.space_group_name_H-M   'P 1'
#
loop_
_entity.id
_entity.type
_entity.pdbx_description
1 polymer ?
#
loop_
_entity_poly.entity_id
_entity_poly.type
_entity_poly.pdbx_seq_one_letter_code
_entity_poly.pdbx_strand_id
1 'polypeptide(L)'
;MIDSSIRHRIDPAFNAIGRTLSSMGITANQVTITGFALGMMALPLLAFEMYYSALFMGTLNRVFDALDGAIARDQGITDVGGYLDIVLDFIFYSAVVFGFILAQPEQAVYGAFLIFSFIGSGSSFLAYSIFAEKNNLTTRARGIKSIYYLGGLTEGFETIITFILMCLLPA
;
A
#
# COMPACT_ATOMS: atom_id res chain seq x y z
N MET A 1 -0.75 15.30 -3.68
CA MET A 1 -0.69 16.15 -4.92
C MET A 1 0.21 15.54 -5.99
N ILE A 2 1.41 15.05 -5.68
CA ILE A 2 2.31 14.37 -6.66
C ILE A 2 1.69 13.04 -7.14
N ASP A 3 1.05 12.29 -6.25
CA ASP A 3 0.38 11.02 -6.51
C ASP A 3 -0.65 11.12 -7.67
N SER A 4 -1.50 12.14 -7.70
CA SER A 4 -2.52 12.30 -8.75
C SER A 4 -1.92 12.53 -10.15
N SER A 5 -0.81 13.24 -10.25
CA SER A 5 -0.14 13.53 -11.54
C SER A 5 0.57 12.29 -12.09
N ILE A 6 1.16 11.49 -11.21
CA ILE A 6 1.82 10.22 -11.59
C ILE A 6 0.76 9.20 -12.00
N ARG A 7 -0.31 9.04 -11.22
CA ARG A 7 -1.42 8.14 -11.53
C ARG A 7 -2.01 8.41 -12.91
N HIS A 8 -2.26 9.68 -13.25
CA HIS A 8 -2.83 10.02 -14.55
C HIS A 8 -2.00 9.51 -15.75
N ARG A 9 -0.68 9.41 -15.61
CA ARG A 9 0.22 8.89 -16.66
C ARG A 9 0.32 7.37 -16.70
N ILE A 10 0.21 6.73 -15.54
CA ILE A 10 0.43 5.29 -15.38
C ILE A 10 -0.88 4.51 -15.52
N ASP A 11 -2.00 5.06 -15.05
CA ASP A 11 -3.32 4.43 -15.06
C ASP A 11 -3.76 3.86 -16.41
N PRO A 12 -3.52 4.49 -17.58
CA PRO A 12 -3.93 3.91 -18.85
C PRO A 12 -3.30 2.54 -19.13
N ALA A 13 -2.02 2.37 -18.81
CA ALA A 13 -1.31 1.10 -19.00
C ALA A 13 -1.81 0.03 -18.00
N PHE A 14 -1.92 0.40 -16.72
CA PHE A 14 -2.45 -0.51 -15.69
C PHE A 14 -3.90 -0.91 -15.96
N ASN A 15 -4.75 0.02 -16.41
CA ASN A 15 -6.13 -0.29 -16.77
C ASN A 15 -6.23 -1.24 -17.98
N ALA A 16 -5.32 -1.15 -18.95
CA ALA A 16 -5.28 -2.08 -20.07
C ALA A 16 -4.92 -3.50 -19.61
N ILE A 17 -3.89 -3.63 -18.76
CA ILE A 17 -3.48 -4.92 -18.16
C ILE A 17 -4.61 -5.44 -17.25
N GLY A 18 -5.18 -4.58 -16.41
CA GLY A 18 -6.26 -4.93 -15.49
C GLY A 18 -7.48 -5.50 -16.20
N ARG A 19 -7.92 -4.90 -17.33
CA ARG A 19 -8.99 -5.47 -18.16
C ARG A 19 -8.66 -6.84 -18.72
N THR A 20 -7.43 -7.05 -19.14
CA THR A 20 -6.99 -8.37 -19.64
C THR A 20 -7.04 -9.41 -18.54
N LEU A 21 -6.51 -9.11 -17.35
CA LEU A 21 -6.56 -10.01 -16.20
C LEU A 21 -8.01 -10.28 -15.74
N SER A 22 -8.84 -9.25 -15.72
CA SER A 22 -10.28 -9.34 -15.42
C SER A 22 -10.99 -10.28 -16.41
N SER A 23 -10.73 -10.16 -17.72
CA SER A 23 -11.29 -11.04 -18.73
C SER A 23 -10.84 -12.51 -18.62
N MET A 24 -9.71 -12.76 -17.96
CA MET A 24 -9.21 -14.11 -17.63
C MET A 24 -9.83 -14.67 -16.34
N GLY A 25 -10.73 -13.94 -15.68
CA GLY A 25 -11.39 -14.35 -14.44
C GLY A 25 -10.57 -14.10 -13.17
N ILE A 26 -9.46 -13.36 -13.26
CA ILE A 26 -8.63 -12.99 -12.10
C ILE A 26 -9.34 -11.86 -11.35
N THR A 27 -9.54 -12.03 -10.05
CA THR A 27 -10.20 -11.03 -9.21
C THR A 27 -9.20 -10.04 -8.59
N ALA A 28 -9.66 -8.81 -8.31
CA ALA A 28 -8.86 -7.81 -7.61
C ALA A 28 -8.29 -8.36 -6.29
N ASN A 29 -9.11 -9.01 -5.45
CA ASN A 29 -8.69 -9.56 -4.17
C ASN A 29 -7.59 -10.62 -4.30
N GLN A 30 -7.61 -11.45 -5.36
CA GLN A 30 -6.53 -12.41 -5.61
C GLN A 30 -5.20 -11.72 -5.88
N VAL A 31 -5.23 -10.63 -6.65
CA VAL A 31 -4.04 -9.83 -6.97
C VAL A 31 -3.53 -9.10 -5.72
N THR A 32 -4.41 -8.51 -4.92
CA THR A 32 -4.07 -7.87 -3.64
C THR A 32 -3.35 -8.85 -2.71
N ILE A 33 -3.94 -10.04 -2.46
CA ILE A 33 -3.37 -11.05 -1.56
C ILE A 33 -2.02 -11.56 -2.09
N THR A 34 -1.91 -11.79 -3.40
CA THR A 34 -0.65 -12.25 -4.02
C THR A 34 0.43 -11.19 -3.91
N GLY A 35 0.10 -9.92 -4.21
CA GLY A 35 1.00 -8.80 -4.07
C GLY A 35 1.47 -8.60 -2.63
N PHE A 36 0.55 -8.72 -1.67
CA PHE A 36 0.88 -8.68 -0.26
C PHE A 36 1.83 -9.80 0.16
N ALA A 37 1.55 -11.05 -0.23
CA ALA A 37 2.42 -12.20 0.09
C ALA A 37 3.83 -12.01 -0.47
N LEU A 38 3.97 -11.50 -1.70
CA LEU A 38 5.27 -11.16 -2.30
C LEU A 38 5.95 -10.03 -1.52
N GLY A 39 5.20 -8.98 -1.18
CA GLY A 39 5.72 -7.85 -0.39
C GLY A 39 6.23 -8.28 0.99
N MET A 40 5.54 -9.20 1.65
CA MET A 40 5.95 -9.71 2.97
C MET A 40 7.30 -10.45 2.93
N MET A 41 7.77 -10.89 1.78
CA MET A 41 9.12 -11.44 1.62
C MET A 41 10.20 -10.37 1.82
N ALA A 42 9.86 -9.08 1.73
CA ALA A 42 10.80 -8.00 2.05
C ALA A 42 11.27 -8.04 3.51
N LEU A 43 10.42 -8.46 4.46
CA LEU A 43 10.76 -8.54 5.87
C LEU A 43 11.98 -9.45 6.13
N PRO A 44 11.95 -10.77 5.79
CA PRO A 44 13.13 -11.61 6.01
C PRO A 44 14.33 -11.16 5.17
N LEU A 45 14.13 -10.65 3.95
CA LEU A 45 15.23 -10.15 3.13
C LEU A 45 15.92 -8.95 3.79
N LEU A 46 15.16 -8.02 4.38
CA LEU A 46 15.73 -6.90 5.15
C LEU A 46 16.46 -7.40 6.40
N ALA A 47 15.88 -8.33 7.14
CA ALA A 47 16.50 -8.91 8.34
C ALA A 47 17.85 -9.57 8.04
N PHE A 48 18.07 -10.06 6.82
CA PHE A 48 19.33 -10.60 6.32
C PHE A 48 20.16 -9.56 5.53
N GLU A 49 19.86 -8.27 5.66
CA GLU A 49 20.54 -7.16 4.99
C GLU A 49 20.55 -7.25 3.44
N MET A 50 19.63 -8.00 2.86
CA MET A 50 19.47 -8.13 1.41
C MET A 50 18.63 -6.99 0.83
N TYR A 51 19.07 -5.75 1.03
CA TYR A 51 18.31 -4.52 0.76
C TYR A 51 17.80 -4.41 -0.67
N TYR A 52 18.61 -4.74 -1.68
CA TYR A 52 18.18 -4.68 -3.09
C TYR A 52 17.11 -5.72 -3.42
N SER A 53 17.21 -6.93 -2.84
CA SER A 53 16.19 -7.97 -3.02
C SER A 53 14.89 -7.58 -2.33
N ALA A 54 14.97 -6.99 -1.15
CA ALA A 54 13.82 -6.46 -0.42
C ALA A 54 13.16 -5.31 -1.20
N LEU A 55 13.96 -4.40 -1.76
CA LEU A 55 13.47 -3.32 -2.61
C LEU A 55 12.72 -3.86 -3.84
N PHE A 56 13.24 -4.91 -4.47
CA PHE A 56 12.57 -5.57 -5.59
C PHE A 56 11.20 -6.14 -5.18
N MET A 57 11.12 -6.85 -4.06
CA MET A 57 9.85 -7.39 -3.55
C MET A 57 8.86 -6.29 -3.15
N GLY A 58 9.33 -5.22 -2.52
CA GLY A 58 8.51 -4.05 -2.21
C GLY A 58 7.98 -3.36 -3.48
N THR A 59 8.79 -3.25 -4.52
CA THR A 59 8.37 -2.69 -5.81
C THR A 59 7.32 -3.58 -6.49
N LEU A 60 7.50 -4.90 -6.47
CA LEU A 60 6.50 -5.84 -6.96
C LEU A 60 5.17 -5.67 -6.22
N ASN A 61 5.20 -5.58 -4.90
CA ASN A 61 4.00 -5.32 -4.10
C ASN A 61 3.26 -4.07 -4.61
N ARG A 62 3.96 -2.95 -4.88
CA ARG A 62 3.33 -1.72 -5.40
C ARG A 62 2.79 -1.86 -6.81
N VAL A 63 3.41 -2.69 -7.65
CA VAL A 63 2.89 -3.00 -8.99
C VAL A 63 1.58 -3.79 -8.87
N PHE A 64 1.52 -4.78 -7.98
CA PHE A 64 0.30 -5.57 -7.73
C PHE A 64 -0.83 -4.72 -7.16
N ASP A 65 -0.53 -3.80 -6.25
CA ASP A 65 -1.46 -2.82 -5.69
C ASP A 65 -2.07 -1.89 -6.79
N ALA A 66 -1.25 -1.44 -7.72
CA ALA A 66 -1.76 -0.67 -8.86
C ALA A 66 -2.63 -1.52 -9.81
N LEU A 67 -2.31 -2.81 -9.97
CA LEU A 67 -3.06 -3.75 -10.80
C LEU A 67 -4.40 -4.13 -10.18
N ASP A 68 -4.46 -4.40 -8.87
CA ASP A 68 -5.72 -4.75 -8.21
C ASP A 68 -6.71 -3.59 -8.24
N GLY A 69 -6.24 -2.36 -8.03
CA GLY A 69 -7.06 -1.17 -8.23
C GLY A 69 -7.57 -1.01 -9.67
N ALA A 70 -6.77 -1.39 -10.68
CA ALA A 70 -7.19 -1.39 -12.07
C ALA A 70 -8.27 -2.45 -12.35
N ILE A 71 -8.12 -3.66 -11.79
CA ILE A 71 -9.10 -4.75 -11.90
C ILE A 71 -10.39 -4.38 -11.15
N ALA A 72 -10.27 -3.81 -9.94
CA ALA A 72 -11.43 -3.38 -9.16
C ALA A 72 -12.27 -2.32 -9.89
N ARG A 73 -11.64 -1.42 -10.63
CA ARG A 73 -12.36 -0.43 -11.48
C ARG A 73 -13.14 -1.09 -12.62
N ASP A 74 -12.69 -2.23 -13.13
CA ASP A 74 -13.33 -2.98 -14.22
C ASP A 74 -14.45 -3.91 -13.70
N GLN A 75 -14.19 -4.66 -12.62
CA GLN A 75 -15.11 -5.64 -12.04
C GLN A 75 -16.18 -5.05 -11.11
N GLY A 76 -15.95 -3.84 -10.63
CA GLY A 76 -16.74 -3.19 -9.58
C GLY A 76 -16.00 -3.19 -8.24
N ILE A 77 -15.99 -2.02 -7.61
CA ILE A 77 -15.34 -1.81 -6.31
C ILE A 77 -16.18 -2.47 -5.21
N THR A 78 -15.52 -3.18 -4.29
CA THR A 78 -16.17 -3.87 -3.17
C THR A 78 -15.63 -3.37 -1.84
N ASP A 79 -16.45 -3.41 -0.77
CA ASP A 79 -16.04 -3.02 0.57
C ASP A 79 -14.94 -3.91 1.12
N VAL A 80 -15.01 -5.21 0.83
CA VAL A 80 -13.97 -6.19 1.19
C VAL A 80 -12.64 -5.85 0.49
N GLY A 81 -12.67 -5.48 -0.80
CA GLY A 81 -11.49 -5.05 -1.53
C GLY A 81 -10.86 -3.80 -0.93
N GLY A 82 -11.68 -2.78 -0.62
CA GLY A 82 -11.19 -1.56 0.04
C GLY A 82 -10.62 -1.80 1.44
N TYR A 83 -11.24 -2.72 2.20
CA TYR A 83 -10.71 -3.13 3.50
C TYR A 83 -9.35 -3.83 3.37
N LEU A 84 -9.22 -4.79 2.46
CA LEU A 84 -7.97 -5.51 2.22
C LEU A 84 -6.85 -4.56 1.78
N ASP A 85 -7.11 -3.69 0.82
CA ASP A 85 -6.19 -2.68 0.31
C ASP A 85 -5.55 -1.88 1.47
N ILE A 86 -6.37 -1.29 2.33
CA ILE A 86 -5.90 -0.46 3.43
C ILE A 86 -5.15 -1.27 4.50
N VAL A 87 -5.75 -2.37 4.97
CA VAL A 87 -5.19 -3.13 6.08
C VAL A 87 -3.87 -3.80 5.70
N LEU A 88 -3.79 -4.38 4.50
CA LEU A 88 -2.58 -5.05 4.05
C LEU A 88 -1.45 -4.06 3.75
N ASP A 89 -1.77 -2.85 3.31
CA ASP A 89 -0.80 -1.77 3.13
C ASP A 89 -0.15 -1.37 4.47
N PHE A 90 -0.93 -1.11 5.51
CA PHE A 90 -0.37 -0.76 6.83
C PHE A 90 0.42 -1.90 7.47
N ILE A 91 0.01 -3.16 7.24
CA ILE A 91 0.78 -4.33 7.66
C ILE A 91 2.10 -4.40 6.90
N PHE A 92 2.09 -4.21 5.58
CA PHE A 92 3.30 -4.20 4.75
C PHE A 92 4.27 -3.09 5.18
N TYR A 93 3.80 -1.87 5.40
CA TYR A 93 4.64 -0.76 5.87
C TYR A 93 5.29 -1.09 7.22
N SER A 94 4.52 -1.64 8.15
CA SER A 94 5.03 -2.07 9.45
C SER A 94 6.05 -3.21 9.32
N ALA A 95 5.82 -4.16 8.42
CA ALA A 95 6.74 -5.28 8.16
C ALA A 95 8.07 -4.82 7.58
N VAL A 96 8.06 -3.84 6.66
CA VAL A 96 9.31 -3.26 6.12
C VAL A 96 10.12 -2.61 7.25
N VAL A 97 9.50 -1.77 8.08
CA VAL A 97 10.20 -1.14 9.20
C VAL A 97 10.71 -2.18 10.20
N PHE A 98 9.90 -3.21 10.48
CA PHE A 98 10.31 -4.29 11.37
C PHE A 98 11.51 -5.08 10.82
N GLY A 99 11.57 -5.30 9.50
CA GLY A 99 12.73 -5.90 8.82
C GLY A 99 14.01 -5.09 9.03
N PHE A 100 13.92 -3.75 8.94
CA PHE A 100 15.05 -2.87 9.25
C PHE A 100 15.46 -2.90 10.73
N ILE A 101 14.51 -2.99 11.67
CA ILE A 101 14.83 -3.17 13.10
C ILE A 101 15.62 -4.47 13.34
N LEU A 102 15.27 -5.54 12.63
CA LEU A 102 15.99 -6.82 12.76
C LEU A 102 17.42 -6.74 12.19
N ALA A 103 17.60 -5.99 11.10
CA ALA A 103 18.92 -5.75 10.51
C ALA A 103 19.78 -4.82 11.36
N GLN A 104 19.17 -3.81 12.00
CA GLN A 104 19.84 -2.74 12.73
C GLN A 104 19.19 -2.54 14.12
N PRO A 105 19.45 -3.43 15.09
CA PRO A 105 18.79 -3.39 16.40
C PRO A 105 19.06 -2.09 17.19
N GLU A 106 20.14 -1.41 16.94
CA GLU A 106 20.46 -0.10 17.54
C GLU A 106 19.47 1.00 17.12
N GLN A 107 18.79 0.83 15.97
CA GLN A 107 17.77 1.75 15.49
C GLN A 107 16.34 1.34 15.93
N ALA A 108 16.22 0.33 16.79
CA ALA A 108 14.91 -0.26 17.15
C ALA A 108 13.92 0.76 17.73
N VAL A 109 14.38 1.73 18.50
CA VAL A 109 13.51 2.77 19.10
C VAL A 109 12.88 3.64 18.02
N TYR A 110 13.64 4.05 17.01
CA TYR A 110 13.12 4.86 15.90
C TYR A 110 12.16 4.05 15.03
N GLY A 111 12.50 2.80 14.73
CA GLY A 111 11.62 1.89 13.99
C GLY A 111 10.33 1.59 14.75
N ALA A 112 10.41 1.32 16.05
CA ALA A 112 9.22 1.12 16.88
C ALA A 112 8.29 2.34 16.90
N PHE A 113 8.88 3.56 16.97
CA PHE A 113 8.11 4.81 16.90
C PHE A 113 7.42 4.98 15.54
N LEU A 114 8.08 4.61 14.45
CA LEU A 114 7.50 4.66 13.11
C LEU A 114 6.33 3.66 12.96
N ILE A 115 6.48 2.41 13.46
CA ILE A 115 5.39 1.43 13.48
C ILE A 115 4.22 1.95 14.32
N PHE A 116 4.49 2.53 15.49
CA PHE A 116 3.46 3.14 16.32
C PHE A 116 2.69 4.24 15.56
N SER A 117 3.41 5.05 14.78
CA SER A 117 2.79 6.10 13.95
C SER A 117 1.90 5.51 12.85
N PHE A 118 2.28 4.38 12.24
CA PHE A 118 1.43 3.68 11.26
C PHE A 118 0.18 3.11 11.90
N ILE A 119 0.26 2.56 13.12
CA ILE A 119 -0.92 2.08 13.86
C ILE A 119 -1.87 3.25 14.13
N GLY A 120 -1.37 4.39 14.59
CA GLY A 120 -2.16 5.59 14.83
C GLY A 120 -2.86 6.09 13.57
N SER A 121 -2.12 6.22 12.48
CA SER A 121 -2.64 6.68 11.18
C SER A 121 -3.67 5.71 10.61
N GLY A 122 -3.38 4.41 10.59
CA GLY A 122 -4.27 3.38 10.07
C GLY A 122 -5.56 3.25 10.86
N SER A 123 -5.46 3.24 12.20
CA SER A 123 -6.62 3.19 13.08
C SER A 123 -7.50 4.42 12.93
N SER A 124 -6.91 5.61 12.86
CA SER A 124 -7.62 6.87 12.65
C SER A 124 -8.33 6.89 11.31
N PHE A 125 -7.66 6.42 10.25
CA PHE A 125 -8.22 6.33 8.91
C PHE A 125 -9.45 5.41 8.86
N LEU A 126 -9.35 4.19 9.42
CA LEU A 126 -10.44 3.22 9.45
C LEU A 126 -11.62 3.71 10.30
N ALA A 127 -11.35 4.28 11.48
CA ALA A 127 -12.40 4.84 12.34
C ALA A 127 -13.12 6.02 11.65
N TYR A 128 -12.37 6.89 10.97
CA TYR A 128 -12.96 8.00 10.24
C TYR A 128 -13.82 7.53 9.05
N SER A 129 -13.41 6.49 8.34
CA SER A 129 -14.20 5.93 7.23
C SER A 129 -15.57 5.44 7.71
N ILE A 130 -15.64 4.76 8.86
CA ILE A 130 -16.89 4.32 9.47
C ILE A 130 -17.77 5.52 9.85
N PHE A 131 -17.16 6.56 10.44
CA PHE A 131 -17.86 7.78 10.79
C PHE A 131 -18.42 8.51 9.56
N ALA A 132 -17.63 8.60 8.50
CA ALA A 132 -18.02 9.24 7.26
C ALA A 132 -19.20 8.52 6.60
N GLU A 133 -19.18 7.18 6.57
CA GLU A 133 -20.27 6.37 6.03
C GLU A 133 -21.57 6.58 6.82
N LYS A 134 -21.51 6.51 8.16
CA LYS A 134 -22.68 6.74 9.02
C LYS A 134 -23.32 8.11 8.83
N ASN A 135 -22.55 9.12 8.46
CA ASN A 135 -23.02 10.48 8.24
C ASN A 135 -23.29 10.80 6.75
N ASN A 136 -23.27 9.79 5.87
CA ASN A 136 -23.43 9.96 4.42
C ASN A 136 -22.48 11.01 3.83
N LEU A 137 -21.28 11.14 4.38
CA LEU A 137 -20.26 12.04 3.86
C LEU A 137 -19.67 11.40 2.61
N THR A 138 -19.86 12.04 1.46
CA THR A 138 -19.28 11.58 0.20
C THR A 138 -18.17 12.50 -0.26
N THR A 139 -17.02 11.95 -0.64
CA THR A 139 -15.97 12.74 -1.30
C THR A 139 -15.72 12.19 -2.69
N ARG A 140 -15.77 13.08 -3.69
CA ARG A 140 -15.42 12.78 -5.08
C ARG A 140 -14.01 13.26 -5.44
N ALA A 141 -13.27 13.80 -4.47
CA ALA A 141 -12.01 14.50 -4.73
C ALA A 141 -10.89 13.61 -5.31
N ARG A 142 -11.00 12.27 -5.14
CA ARG A 142 -9.99 11.31 -5.62
C ARG A 142 -10.56 10.06 -6.32
N GLY A 143 -11.71 10.19 -6.97
CA GLY A 143 -12.35 9.10 -7.71
C GLY A 143 -13.36 8.30 -6.86
N ILE A 144 -13.93 7.25 -7.47
CA ILE A 144 -14.88 6.35 -6.82
C ILE A 144 -14.08 5.35 -5.99
N LYS A 145 -14.19 5.43 -4.66
CA LYS A 145 -13.63 4.45 -3.71
C LYS A 145 -14.74 3.97 -2.78
N SER A 146 -14.66 2.72 -2.32
CA SER A 146 -15.63 2.16 -1.36
C SER A 146 -15.52 2.80 0.03
N ILE A 147 -14.34 3.32 0.38
CA ILE A 147 -14.06 3.90 1.69
C ILE A 147 -13.72 5.38 1.54
N TYR A 148 -14.25 6.22 2.45
CA TYR A 148 -13.97 7.66 2.48
C TYR A 148 -12.48 7.90 2.75
N TYR A 149 -11.80 8.59 1.84
CA TYR A 149 -10.37 8.85 1.94
C TYR A 149 -10.07 10.17 2.63
N LEU A 150 -9.37 10.11 3.77
CA LEU A 150 -8.83 11.28 4.45
C LEU A 150 -7.41 11.55 3.94
N GLY A 151 -7.22 12.64 3.19
CA GLY A 151 -5.88 13.04 2.72
C GLY A 151 -5.01 13.51 3.88
N GLY A 152 -3.79 12.96 4.00
CA GLY A 152 -2.79 13.35 5.00
C GLY A 152 -1.65 14.20 4.41
N LEU A 153 -0.77 14.71 5.28
CA LEU A 153 0.47 15.39 4.88
C LEU A 153 1.47 14.40 4.26
N THR A 154 1.49 13.17 4.75
CA THR A 154 2.30 12.05 4.22
C THR A 154 1.34 10.97 3.74
N GLU A 155 1.43 10.64 2.48
CA GLU A 155 0.60 9.63 1.82
C GLU A 155 1.46 8.42 1.43
N GLY A 156 0.85 7.40 0.83
CA GLY A 156 1.55 6.18 0.43
C GLY A 156 2.78 6.42 -0.45
N PHE A 157 2.75 7.46 -1.30
CA PHE A 157 3.86 7.80 -2.18
C PHE A 157 5.12 8.21 -1.39
N GLU A 158 5.00 9.10 -0.41
CA GLU A 158 6.11 9.56 0.42
C GLU A 158 6.68 8.41 1.27
N THR A 159 5.80 7.54 1.78
CA THR A 159 6.21 6.34 2.53
C THR A 159 7.05 5.41 1.64
N ILE A 160 6.61 5.14 0.41
CA ILE A 160 7.33 4.28 -0.53
C ILE A 160 8.67 4.88 -0.93
N ILE A 161 8.74 6.19 -1.21
CA ILE A 161 10.03 6.86 -1.49
C ILE A 161 10.98 6.71 -0.30
N THR A 162 10.48 6.88 0.92
CA THR A 162 11.30 6.70 2.12
C THR A 162 11.86 5.29 2.21
N PHE A 163 11.06 4.26 1.97
CA PHE A 163 11.53 2.87 1.95
C PHE A 163 12.55 2.58 0.85
N ILE A 164 12.38 3.18 -0.33
CA ILE A 164 13.37 3.10 -1.41
C ILE A 164 14.70 3.70 -0.95
N LEU A 165 14.66 4.89 -0.35
CA LEU A 165 15.88 5.55 0.15
C LEU A 165 16.53 4.74 1.26
N MET A 166 15.79 4.18 2.21
CA MET A 166 16.30 3.31 3.27
C MET A 166 16.99 2.05 2.71
N CYS A 167 16.46 1.47 1.62
CA CYS A 167 17.10 0.32 0.97
C CYS A 167 18.36 0.69 0.16
N LEU A 168 18.40 1.89 -0.42
CA LEU A 168 19.54 2.34 -1.24
C LEU A 168 20.67 2.92 -0.40
N LEU A 169 20.34 3.47 0.76
CA LEU A 169 21.25 4.14 1.69
C LEU A 169 21.05 3.56 3.11
N PRO A 170 21.28 2.26 3.32
CA PRO A 170 21.16 1.67 4.64
C PRO A 170 22.27 2.25 5.51
N ALA A 171 21.88 3.05 6.53
CA ALA A 171 22.81 3.68 7.46
C ALA A 171 23.11 2.75 8.62
#